data_3a3929fb2a094a5ad6bae9146ce72af5
#
_entry.id   3a3929fb2a094a5ad6bae9146ce72af5
#
_cell.length_a   1.000
_cell.length_b   1.000
_cell.length_c   1.000
_cell.angle_alpha   90.00
_cell.angle_beta   90.00
_cell.angle_gamma   90.00
#
_symmetry.space_group_name_H-M   'P 1'
#
loop_
_entity.id
_entity.type
_entity.pdbx_description
1 polymer ?
#
loop_
_entity_poly.entity_id
_entity_poly.type
_entity_poly.pdbx_seq_one_letter_code
_entity_poly.pdbx_strand_id
1 'polypeptide(L)'
;TYCAEKIEQSLTFYPREQFPLYASVQLGMADNYDMCSCDECTKVKNKHNGAIVATIIPFLKTVARKVNEWMELPENADYKRENFQYTFFAYQDTLEAPFAYDESNGKYVAADNSVLPEEVNIVPYFALNKIDHALSIYDEKNTNMRETLNAWLTFYKNTWGWIYGCFYQDYFAFYDCYNYYADACRYYYEHDFKLLNPQLHSSQRGADTGFFTMAAYIFAKLSWNSSLEITDLINDYMNVMFKEAAEPMNKIFVEGRLWHARSRYEGNWTWSAWQKTPTMSGGYFKFGYVNKLFGLFDEAYAKIEKYKGSPEVYKELKNRIDIEWLYPAMIVISNFQKEVSVDKYSEICAKFKKVCQDNNITHVSERGLINGLLQSL
;
A
#
# COMPACT_ATOMS: atom_id res chain seq x y z
N THR A 1 32.01 11.40 -5.24
CA THR A 1 31.40 10.39 -6.14
C THR A 1 30.33 11.04 -6.99
N TYR A 2 30.07 10.49 -8.15
CA TYR A 2 29.02 11.00 -9.05
C TYR A 2 27.66 11.19 -8.35
N CYS A 3 27.25 10.25 -7.49
CA CYS A 3 25.99 10.38 -6.73
C CYS A 3 26.03 11.56 -5.74
N ALA A 4 27.13 11.77 -5.03
CA ALA A 4 27.26 12.93 -4.14
C ALA A 4 27.17 14.24 -4.92
N GLU A 5 27.90 14.37 -6.03
CA GLU A 5 27.87 15.55 -6.90
C GLU A 5 26.46 15.85 -7.45
N LYS A 6 25.68 14.80 -7.77
CA LYS A 6 24.29 14.98 -8.21
C LYS A 6 23.36 15.46 -7.10
N ILE A 7 23.56 15.00 -5.87
CA ILE A 7 22.81 15.47 -4.70
C ILE A 7 23.19 16.91 -4.38
N GLU A 8 24.47 17.24 -4.34
CA GLU A 8 24.99 18.59 -4.14
C GLU A 8 24.41 19.56 -5.17
N GLN A 9 24.46 19.18 -6.48
CA GLN A 9 23.84 19.94 -7.55
C GLN A 9 22.32 20.08 -7.36
N SER A 10 21.62 19.03 -6.91
CA SER A 10 20.18 19.11 -6.64
C SER A 10 19.89 20.07 -5.49
N LEU A 11 20.66 20.04 -4.42
CA LEU A 11 20.48 20.92 -3.26
C LEU A 11 20.59 22.40 -3.64
N THR A 12 21.38 22.77 -4.65
CA THR A 12 21.49 24.18 -5.10
C THR A 12 20.18 24.72 -5.68
N PHE A 13 19.26 23.87 -6.12
CA PHE A 13 17.92 24.29 -6.57
C PHE A 13 16.94 24.49 -5.42
N TYR A 14 17.28 24.08 -4.21
CA TYR A 14 16.40 24.09 -3.04
C TYR A 14 17.07 24.80 -1.85
N PRO A 15 17.29 26.15 -1.88
CA PRO A 15 17.82 26.90 -0.74
C PRO A 15 16.98 26.65 0.51
N ARG A 16 17.62 26.50 1.67
CA ARG A 16 16.94 26.17 2.93
C ARG A 16 15.82 27.13 3.31
N GLU A 17 16.02 28.43 3.11
CA GLU A 17 15.00 29.45 3.45
C GLU A 17 13.73 29.30 2.61
N GLN A 18 13.87 28.93 1.33
CA GLN A 18 12.74 28.76 0.42
C GLN A 18 12.11 27.37 0.53
N PHE A 19 12.90 26.36 0.86
CA PHE A 19 12.49 24.96 0.92
C PHE A 19 12.87 24.30 2.26
N PRO A 20 12.33 24.78 3.39
CA PRO A 20 12.73 24.30 4.72
C PRO A 20 12.37 22.82 4.97
N LEU A 21 11.36 22.30 4.24
CA LEU A 21 10.91 20.90 4.36
C LEU A 21 11.67 19.91 3.46
N TYR A 22 12.59 20.39 2.61
CA TYR A 22 13.45 19.51 1.80
C TYR A 22 14.58 18.97 2.67
N ALA A 23 14.29 17.92 3.43
CA ALA A 23 15.16 17.39 4.49
C ALA A 23 15.68 15.98 4.19
N SER A 24 15.44 15.43 3.01
CA SER A 24 15.87 14.08 2.65
C SER A 24 16.13 13.92 1.16
N VAL A 25 16.96 12.94 0.84
CA VAL A 25 17.14 12.43 -0.53
C VAL A 25 17.03 10.91 -0.53
N GLN A 26 16.39 10.37 -1.54
CA GLN A 26 16.32 8.93 -1.73
C GLN A 26 17.42 8.46 -2.66
N LEU A 27 18.24 7.54 -2.15
CA LEU A 27 19.25 6.80 -2.90
C LEU A 27 18.65 5.43 -3.26
N GLY A 28 17.72 5.46 -4.22
CA GLY A 28 16.97 4.28 -4.62
C GLY A 28 17.77 3.33 -5.49
N MET A 29 17.49 2.03 -5.33
CA MET A 29 17.87 1.02 -6.31
C MET A 29 16.87 1.03 -7.45
N ALA A 30 17.29 0.58 -8.65
CA ALA A 30 16.36 0.30 -9.72
C ALA A 30 15.36 -0.81 -9.30
N ASP A 31 14.12 -0.73 -9.77
CA ASP A 31 13.10 -1.74 -9.48
C ASP A 31 13.34 -3.01 -10.33
N ASN A 32 14.43 -3.69 -10.02
CA ASN A 32 14.84 -4.95 -10.64
C ASN A 32 15.60 -5.81 -9.61
N TYR A 33 15.95 -7.05 -10.03
CA TYR A 33 16.72 -8.00 -9.23
C TYR A 33 18.20 -8.07 -9.67
N ASP A 34 18.71 -7.06 -10.40
CA ASP A 34 20.04 -7.06 -10.99
C ASP A 34 21.09 -6.59 -9.95
N MET A 35 21.29 -7.40 -8.91
CA MET A 35 22.32 -7.14 -7.91
C MET A 35 23.65 -7.73 -8.33
N CYS A 36 24.75 -7.08 -7.93
CA CYS A 36 26.10 -7.58 -8.20
C CYS A 36 26.34 -8.94 -7.54
N SER A 37 26.77 -9.92 -8.33
CA SER A 37 27.05 -11.29 -7.92
C SER A 37 28.54 -11.66 -8.05
N CYS A 38 29.45 -10.68 -8.12
CA CYS A 38 30.88 -10.95 -8.12
C CYS A 38 31.34 -11.53 -6.78
N ASP A 39 32.54 -12.14 -6.78
CA ASP A 39 33.10 -12.82 -5.59
C ASP A 39 33.16 -11.90 -4.36
N GLU A 40 33.53 -10.63 -4.53
CA GLU A 40 33.63 -9.69 -3.43
C GLU A 40 32.25 -9.35 -2.83
N CYS A 41 31.24 -9.06 -3.67
CA CYS A 41 29.89 -8.82 -3.21
C CYS A 41 29.28 -10.07 -2.54
N THR A 42 29.58 -11.26 -3.08
CA THR A 42 29.15 -12.53 -2.50
C THR A 42 29.78 -12.79 -1.13
N LYS A 43 31.08 -12.48 -0.95
CA LYS A 43 31.75 -12.56 0.36
C LYS A 43 31.11 -11.62 1.39
N VAL A 44 30.85 -10.36 1.01
CA VAL A 44 30.19 -9.39 1.88
C VAL A 44 28.79 -9.87 2.27
N LYS A 45 27.99 -10.27 1.28
CA LYS A 45 26.66 -10.83 1.51
C LYS A 45 26.68 -11.99 2.51
N ASN A 46 27.55 -12.98 2.30
CA ASN A 46 27.66 -14.15 3.16
C ASN A 46 28.11 -13.82 4.58
N LYS A 47 28.97 -12.83 4.74
CA LYS A 47 29.42 -12.33 6.05
C LYS A 47 28.27 -11.70 6.84
N HIS A 48 27.31 -11.07 6.17
CA HIS A 48 26.23 -10.29 6.75
C HIS A 48 24.87 -10.98 6.55
N ASN A 49 24.72 -12.17 7.12
CA ASN A 49 23.47 -12.95 7.16
C ASN A 49 22.84 -13.22 5.78
N GLY A 50 23.64 -13.27 4.73
CA GLY A 50 23.14 -13.45 3.37
C GLY A 50 22.45 -12.21 2.77
N ALA A 51 22.48 -11.07 3.41
CA ALA A 51 21.79 -9.86 2.99
C ALA A 51 22.64 -9.04 1.99
N ILE A 52 22.15 -8.91 0.75
CA ILE A 52 22.84 -8.15 -0.32
C ILE A 52 22.95 -6.66 0.01
N VAL A 53 22.05 -6.12 0.81
CA VAL A 53 22.04 -4.72 1.25
C VAL A 53 23.34 -4.34 1.99
N ALA A 54 24.04 -5.33 2.57
CA ALA A 54 25.35 -5.12 3.20
C ALA A 54 26.42 -4.59 2.22
N THR A 55 26.26 -4.81 0.92
CA THR A 55 27.15 -4.25 -0.11
C THR A 55 26.81 -2.79 -0.44
N ILE A 56 25.60 -2.36 -0.11
CA ILE A 56 25.05 -1.05 -0.49
C ILE A 56 25.25 -0.02 0.63
N ILE A 57 25.03 -0.42 1.88
CA ILE A 57 25.12 0.49 3.05
C ILE A 57 26.47 1.25 3.11
N PRO A 58 27.65 0.62 2.93
CA PRO A 58 28.93 1.36 2.93
C PRO A 58 29.03 2.40 1.82
N PHE A 59 28.44 2.12 0.64
CA PHE A 59 28.36 3.08 -0.45
C PHE A 59 27.47 4.28 -0.07
N LEU A 60 26.29 4.02 0.49
CA LEU A 60 25.37 5.07 0.95
C LEU A 60 26.04 5.96 2.02
N LYS A 61 26.74 5.35 2.97
CA LYS A 61 27.51 6.07 4.00
C LYS A 61 28.59 6.98 3.38
N THR A 62 29.26 6.50 2.34
CA THR A 62 30.27 7.28 1.63
C THR A 62 29.66 8.49 0.90
N VAL A 63 28.50 8.29 0.25
CA VAL A 63 27.78 9.38 -0.40
C VAL A 63 27.32 10.41 0.64
N ALA A 64 26.69 9.95 1.72
CA ALA A 64 26.17 10.80 2.78
C ALA A 64 27.28 11.67 3.44
N ARG A 65 28.44 11.08 3.76
CA ARG A 65 29.59 11.86 4.32
C ARG A 65 30.01 12.97 3.37
N LYS A 66 30.17 12.67 2.07
CA LYS A 66 30.59 13.69 1.09
C LYS A 66 29.60 14.84 0.97
N VAL A 67 28.31 14.53 0.93
CA VAL A 67 27.26 15.58 0.88
C VAL A 67 27.23 16.39 2.19
N ASN A 68 27.38 15.72 3.33
CA ASN A 68 27.47 16.42 4.61
C ASN A 68 28.70 17.34 4.67
N GLU A 69 29.89 16.86 4.25
CA GLU A 69 31.12 17.66 4.14
C GLU A 69 30.90 18.88 3.23
N TRP A 70 30.24 18.69 2.08
CA TRP A 70 29.89 19.79 1.17
C TRP A 70 28.94 20.82 1.82
N MET A 71 27.93 20.37 2.58
CA MET A 71 27.02 21.26 3.30
C MET A 71 27.68 22.05 4.43
N GLU A 72 28.82 21.58 4.97
CA GLU A 72 29.57 22.28 6.01
C GLU A 72 30.52 23.37 5.45
N LEU A 73 30.71 23.44 4.14
CA LEU A 73 31.53 24.50 3.53
C LEU A 73 30.84 25.85 3.69
N PRO A 74 31.57 26.92 4.05
CA PRO A 74 30.98 28.26 4.25
C PRO A 74 30.20 28.78 3.05
N GLU A 75 30.67 28.51 1.83
CA GLU A 75 30.02 28.90 0.57
C GLU A 75 28.69 28.16 0.33
N ASN A 76 28.41 27.09 1.05
CA ASN A 76 27.19 26.28 0.92
C ASN A 76 26.21 26.43 2.10
N ALA A 77 26.42 27.45 2.94
CA ALA A 77 25.61 27.69 4.15
C ALA A 77 24.10 27.78 3.87
N ASP A 78 23.72 28.31 2.71
CA ASP A 78 22.31 28.44 2.28
C ASP A 78 21.65 27.08 2.01
N TYR A 79 22.42 26.04 1.80
CA TYR A 79 21.95 24.69 1.47
C TYR A 79 22.07 23.72 2.65
N LYS A 80 22.74 24.14 3.73
CA LYS A 80 22.95 23.30 4.91
C LYS A 80 21.63 22.89 5.55
N ARG A 81 21.49 21.60 5.83
CA ARG A 81 20.34 20.98 6.51
C ARG A 81 20.79 20.28 7.78
N GLU A 82 20.15 20.60 8.88
CA GLU A 82 20.28 19.81 10.09
C GLU A 82 19.51 18.50 9.95
N ASN A 83 20.12 17.38 10.33
CA ASN A 83 19.53 16.05 10.26
C ASN A 83 19.06 15.63 8.86
N PHE A 84 19.77 16.05 7.80
CA PHE A 84 19.45 15.62 6.44
C PHE A 84 19.50 14.09 6.31
N GLN A 85 18.47 13.50 5.73
CA GLN A 85 18.28 12.05 5.68
C GLN A 85 18.62 11.49 4.30
N TYR A 86 19.33 10.36 4.30
CA TYR A 86 19.66 9.60 3.10
C TYR A 86 18.86 8.30 3.14
N THR A 87 17.71 8.27 2.46
CA THR A 87 16.83 7.12 2.49
C THR A 87 17.17 6.12 1.40
N PHE A 88 16.95 4.85 1.66
CA PHE A 88 17.03 3.79 0.67
C PHE A 88 15.89 2.79 0.87
N PHE A 89 15.41 2.17 -0.20
CA PHE A 89 14.40 1.14 -0.07
C PHE A 89 14.99 -0.15 0.53
N ALA A 90 14.42 -0.57 1.66
CA ALA A 90 14.49 -1.93 2.15
C ALA A 90 13.32 -2.71 1.53
N TYR A 91 13.54 -3.26 0.34
CA TYR A 91 12.52 -3.81 -0.55
C TYR A 91 13.11 -4.93 -1.42
N GLN A 92 12.33 -5.95 -1.74
CA GLN A 92 12.80 -7.09 -2.53
C GLN A 92 14.12 -7.69 -1.98
N ASP A 93 15.19 -7.69 -2.77
CA ASP A 93 16.49 -8.25 -2.38
C ASP A 93 17.20 -7.46 -1.27
N THR A 94 16.88 -6.17 -1.10
CA THR A 94 17.45 -5.31 -0.05
C THR A 94 16.63 -5.31 1.25
N LEU A 95 15.54 -6.06 1.32
CA LEU A 95 14.69 -6.14 2.50
C LEU A 95 15.33 -6.92 3.65
N GLU A 96 16.05 -8.00 3.32
CA GLU A 96 16.70 -8.83 4.33
C GLU A 96 17.71 -8.04 5.17
N ALA A 97 17.59 -8.16 6.49
CA ALA A 97 18.45 -7.43 7.41
C ALA A 97 19.88 -8.03 7.42
N PRO A 98 20.93 -7.19 7.41
CA PRO A 98 22.33 -7.68 7.43
C PRO A 98 22.79 -8.08 8.84
N PHE A 99 21.87 -8.54 9.69
CA PHE A 99 22.08 -8.89 11.09
C PHE A 99 21.69 -10.33 11.36
N ALA A 100 22.56 -11.07 12.01
CA ALA A 100 22.26 -12.44 12.43
C ALA A 100 21.61 -12.45 13.83
N TYR A 101 20.69 -13.38 14.06
CA TYR A 101 20.15 -13.61 15.41
C TYR A 101 21.09 -14.51 16.19
N ASP A 102 21.57 -14.05 17.33
CA ASP A 102 22.41 -14.83 18.24
C ASP A 102 21.51 -15.47 19.31
N GLU A 103 21.23 -16.75 19.14
CA GLU A 103 20.38 -17.52 20.05
C GLU A 103 20.92 -17.59 21.48
N SER A 104 22.26 -17.47 21.65
CA SER A 104 22.88 -17.59 22.97
C SER A 104 22.57 -16.40 23.89
N ASN A 105 22.32 -15.23 23.32
CA ASN A 105 21.99 -14.00 24.07
C ASN A 105 20.63 -13.41 23.69
N GLY A 106 19.92 -14.01 22.74
CA GLY A 106 18.58 -13.58 22.33
C GLY A 106 18.53 -12.23 21.61
N LYS A 107 19.58 -11.87 20.87
CA LYS A 107 19.72 -10.54 20.23
C LYS A 107 20.20 -10.65 18.79
N TYR A 108 19.85 -9.66 17.98
CA TYR A 108 20.47 -9.46 16.69
C TYR A 108 21.87 -8.85 16.85
N VAL A 109 22.82 -9.32 16.04
CA VAL A 109 24.21 -8.88 16.05
C VAL A 109 24.68 -8.54 14.63
N ALA A 110 25.50 -7.50 14.52
CA ALA A 110 26.19 -7.17 13.28
C ALA A 110 27.53 -7.90 13.21
N ALA A 111 27.91 -8.38 12.03
CA ALA A 111 29.22 -9.02 11.82
C ALA A 111 30.39 -8.03 11.94
N ASP A 112 30.14 -6.76 11.62
CA ASP A 112 31.03 -5.61 11.84
C ASP A 112 30.26 -4.29 11.72
N ASN A 113 30.98 -3.17 11.87
CA ASN A 113 30.40 -1.82 11.85
C ASN A 113 30.05 -1.30 10.44
N SER A 114 30.41 -2.00 9.36
CA SER A 114 30.16 -1.52 7.99
C SER A 114 28.68 -1.33 7.69
N VAL A 115 27.82 -2.16 8.29
CA VAL A 115 26.37 -2.16 8.13
C VAL A 115 25.60 -1.46 9.24
N LEU A 116 26.28 -0.90 10.24
CA LEU A 116 25.64 -0.15 11.32
C LEU A 116 25.37 1.30 10.88
N PRO A 117 24.28 1.92 11.38
CA PRO A 117 24.09 3.35 11.23
C PRO A 117 25.21 4.06 12.01
N GLU A 118 25.96 4.89 11.34
CA GLU A 118 26.98 5.76 11.95
C GLU A 118 26.42 7.18 12.10
N GLU A 119 27.34 8.15 12.22
CA GLU A 119 27.04 9.59 12.31
C GLU A 119 26.28 10.16 11.10
N VAL A 120 26.18 9.41 10.00
CA VAL A 120 25.40 9.78 8.84
C VAL A 120 23.98 9.23 8.92
N ASN A 121 23.01 10.08 8.67
CA ASN A 121 21.59 9.79 8.87
C ASN A 121 21.02 8.95 7.71
N ILE A 122 21.42 7.67 7.64
CA ILE A 122 20.91 6.70 6.66
C ILE A 122 19.64 6.05 7.21
N VAL A 123 18.56 6.10 6.43
CA VAL A 123 17.23 5.71 6.84
C VAL A 123 16.67 4.62 5.93
N PRO A 124 16.45 3.40 6.43
CA PRO A 124 15.72 2.37 5.70
C PRO A 124 14.26 2.80 5.47
N TYR A 125 13.80 2.64 4.24
CA TYR A 125 12.43 2.85 3.84
C TYR A 125 11.81 1.49 3.49
N PHE A 126 11.06 0.93 4.42
CA PHE A 126 10.55 -0.43 4.32
C PHE A 126 9.35 -0.51 3.41
N ALA A 127 9.42 -1.35 2.39
CA ALA A 127 8.29 -1.69 1.52
C ALA A 127 8.01 -3.20 1.61
N LEU A 128 7.06 -3.58 2.48
CA LEU A 128 6.78 -4.97 2.83
C LEU A 128 5.86 -5.63 1.80
N ASN A 129 6.41 -6.04 0.67
CA ASN A 129 5.64 -6.62 -0.43
C ASN A 129 5.24 -8.10 -0.24
N LYS A 130 5.85 -8.80 0.74
CA LYS A 130 5.59 -10.22 1.03
C LYS A 130 4.68 -10.45 2.25
N ILE A 131 4.12 -9.39 2.82
CA ILE A 131 3.20 -9.49 3.95
C ILE A 131 1.79 -9.85 3.48
N ASP A 132 1.03 -10.61 4.28
CA ASP A 132 -0.40 -10.81 4.06
C ASP A 132 -1.18 -9.64 4.65
N HIS A 133 -1.60 -8.71 3.78
CA HIS A 133 -2.30 -7.48 4.19
C HIS A 133 -3.73 -7.69 4.72
N ALA A 134 -4.30 -8.89 4.60
CA ALA A 134 -5.60 -9.18 5.19
C ALA A 134 -5.50 -9.65 6.65
N LEU A 135 -4.29 -9.87 7.14
CA LEU A 135 -4.00 -10.30 8.51
C LEU A 135 -3.29 -9.21 9.29
N SER A 136 -3.42 -9.27 10.60
CA SER A 136 -2.60 -8.46 11.51
C SER A 136 -1.10 -8.62 11.22
N ILE A 137 -0.32 -7.58 11.43
CA ILE A 137 1.15 -7.68 11.41
C ILE A 137 1.66 -8.67 12.46
N TYR A 138 0.88 -8.91 13.52
CA TYR A 138 1.19 -9.86 14.60
C TYR A 138 0.76 -11.30 14.29
N ASP A 139 0.04 -11.53 13.19
CA ASP A 139 -0.38 -12.87 12.80
C ASP A 139 0.84 -13.77 12.52
N GLU A 140 0.70 -15.07 12.79
CA GLU A 140 1.76 -16.07 12.60
C GLU A 140 2.29 -16.09 11.14
N LYS A 141 1.40 -15.92 10.17
CA LYS A 141 1.78 -15.86 8.73
C LYS A 141 2.65 -14.66 8.38
N ASN A 142 2.60 -13.60 9.17
CA ASN A 142 3.40 -12.38 8.99
C ASN A 142 4.67 -12.37 9.85
N THR A 143 4.96 -13.44 10.60
CA THR A 143 6.10 -13.51 11.53
C THR A 143 7.42 -13.22 10.84
N ASN A 144 7.71 -13.85 9.69
CA ASN A 144 8.98 -13.63 9.00
C ASN A 144 9.22 -12.16 8.63
N MET A 145 8.17 -11.47 8.17
CA MET A 145 8.30 -10.04 7.85
C MET A 145 8.48 -9.17 9.10
N ARG A 146 7.78 -9.51 10.17
CA ARG A 146 7.93 -8.82 11.47
C ARG A 146 9.34 -9.04 12.05
N GLU A 147 9.88 -10.24 11.97
CA GLU A 147 11.25 -10.55 12.43
C GLU A 147 12.31 -9.82 11.59
N THR A 148 12.11 -9.75 10.26
CA THR A 148 12.97 -8.93 9.40
C THR A 148 12.97 -7.46 9.83
N LEU A 149 11.79 -6.89 10.11
CA LEU A 149 11.69 -5.53 10.66
C LEU A 149 12.39 -5.40 12.01
N ASN A 150 12.15 -6.32 12.95
CA ASN A 150 12.75 -6.31 14.27
C ASN A 150 14.29 -6.35 14.20
N ALA A 151 14.86 -7.12 13.27
CA ALA A 151 16.30 -7.16 13.03
C ALA A 151 16.85 -5.78 12.63
N TRP A 152 16.19 -5.11 11.68
CA TRP A 152 16.55 -3.76 11.27
C TRP A 152 16.40 -2.75 12.40
N LEU A 153 15.26 -2.76 13.11
CA LEU A 153 14.91 -1.81 14.17
C LEU A 153 15.77 -1.95 15.43
N THR A 154 16.50 -3.05 15.56
CA THR A 154 17.51 -3.19 16.60
C THR A 154 18.59 -2.12 16.47
N PHE A 155 19.00 -1.80 15.26
CA PHE A 155 20.12 -0.88 14.99
C PHE A 155 19.69 0.43 14.34
N TYR A 156 18.64 0.44 13.50
CA TYR A 156 18.19 1.61 12.77
C TYR A 156 16.98 2.25 13.46
N LYS A 157 16.99 3.57 13.58
CA LYS A 157 15.93 4.39 14.15
C LYS A 157 15.41 5.39 13.11
N ASN A 158 14.30 6.05 13.42
CA ASN A 158 13.68 7.05 12.53
C ASN A 158 13.34 6.51 11.13
N THR A 159 12.99 5.25 11.04
CA THR A 159 12.71 4.52 9.80
C THR A 159 11.42 5.00 9.14
N TRP A 160 11.27 4.68 7.85
CA TRP A 160 10.11 5.02 7.04
C TRP A 160 9.38 3.75 6.59
N GLY A 161 8.04 3.83 6.48
CA GLY A 161 7.21 2.72 6.03
C GLY A 161 6.47 3.06 4.73
N TRP A 162 6.59 2.18 3.73
CA TRP A 162 5.81 2.18 2.51
C TRP A 162 4.74 1.10 2.62
N ILE A 163 3.49 1.49 2.53
CA ILE A 163 2.36 0.60 2.74
C ILE A 163 1.57 0.47 1.44
N TYR A 164 1.34 -0.77 1.05
CA TYR A 164 0.53 -1.07 -0.12
C TYR A 164 -0.95 -1.04 0.23
N GLY A 165 -1.73 -0.27 -0.51
CA GLY A 165 -3.14 0.02 -0.21
C GLY A 165 -4.14 -0.49 -1.23
N CYS A 166 -3.71 -1.23 -2.26
CA CYS A 166 -4.60 -1.80 -3.26
C CYS A 166 -3.99 -3.02 -3.95
N PHE A 167 -4.79 -3.73 -4.74
CA PHE A 167 -4.29 -4.70 -5.70
C PHE A 167 -3.87 -4.00 -6.99
N TYR A 168 -2.57 -4.00 -7.31
CA TYR A 168 -2.06 -3.38 -8.54
C TYR A 168 -2.45 -4.14 -9.81
N GLN A 169 -2.83 -5.40 -9.69
CA GLN A 169 -3.30 -6.23 -10.80
C GLN A 169 -4.79 -6.08 -11.07
N ASP A 170 -5.57 -5.49 -10.14
CA ASP A 170 -7.02 -5.39 -10.26
C ASP A 170 -7.58 -4.27 -9.37
N TYR A 171 -7.87 -3.13 -9.97
CA TYR A 171 -8.42 -1.97 -9.27
C TYR A 171 -9.92 -2.06 -8.97
N PHE A 172 -10.58 -3.13 -9.41
CA PHE A 172 -11.99 -3.40 -9.10
C PHE A 172 -12.16 -4.37 -7.92
N ALA A 173 -11.06 -4.95 -7.42
CA ALA A 173 -11.12 -5.91 -6.32
C ALA A 173 -11.36 -5.24 -4.97
N PHE A 174 -12.09 -5.94 -4.11
CA PHE A 174 -12.12 -5.62 -2.69
C PHE A 174 -10.77 -6.01 -2.05
N TYR A 175 -10.07 -5.04 -1.48
CA TYR A 175 -8.78 -5.25 -0.83
C TYR A 175 -8.94 -5.21 0.70
N ASP A 176 -9.02 -6.37 1.34
CA ASP A 176 -9.16 -6.46 2.80
C ASP A 176 -7.82 -6.19 3.49
N CYS A 177 -7.57 -4.94 3.85
CA CYS A 177 -6.35 -4.49 4.54
C CYS A 177 -6.63 -3.94 5.96
N TYR A 178 -7.85 -4.06 6.43
CA TYR A 178 -8.32 -3.34 7.63
C TYR A 178 -7.64 -3.83 8.92
N ASN A 179 -7.50 -5.16 9.11
CA ASN A 179 -6.79 -5.71 10.26
C ASN A 179 -5.31 -5.34 10.24
N TYR A 180 -4.71 -5.36 9.03
CA TYR A 180 -3.32 -4.94 8.87
C TYR A 180 -3.13 -3.48 9.27
N TYR A 181 -3.95 -2.57 8.75
CA TYR A 181 -3.82 -1.14 9.04
C TYR A 181 -3.93 -0.82 10.51
N ALA A 182 -4.90 -1.43 11.21
CA ALA A 182 -5.09 -1.21 12.64
C ALA A 182 -3.82 -1.54 13.44
N ASP A 183 -3.27 -2.73 13.21
CA ASP A 183 -2.13 -3.22 13.99
C ASP A 183 -0.79 -2.70 13.46
N ALA A 184 -0.65 -2.51 12.15
CA ALA A 184 0.58 -1.99 11.56
C ALA A 184 0.83 -0.53 11.97
N CYS A 185 -0.21 0.32 12.00
CA CYS A 185 -0.03 1.70 12.46
C CYS A 185 0.40 1.78 13.92
N ARG A 186 -0.14 0.89 14.79
CA ARG A 186 0.32 0.76 16.18
C ARG A 186 1.76 0.29 16.26
N TYR A 187 2.11 -0.77 15.54
CA TYR A 187 3.46 -1.31 15.47
C TYR A 187 4.46 -0.25 15.01
N TYR A 188 4.16 0.48 13.94
CA TYR A 188 5.04 1.53 13.43
C TYR A 188 5.20 2.70 14.40
N TYR A 189 4.12 3.09 15.08
CA TYR A 189 4.18 4.11 16.12
C TYR A 189 5.06 3.67 17.30
N GLU A 190 4.89 2.45 17.80
CA GLU A 190 5.66 1.89 18.91
C GLU A 190 7.14 1.71 18.59
N HIS A 191 7.48 1.53 17.31
CA HIS A 191 8.85 1.38 16.82
C HIS A 191 9.43 2.67 16.22
N ASP A 192 8.83 3.82 16.51
CA ASP A 192 9.34 5.15 16.18
C ASP A 192 9.55 5.41 14.68
N PHE A 193 8.65 4.88 13.84
CA PHE A 193 8.61 5.24 12.41
C PHE A 193 8.25 6.71 12.25
N LYS A 194 8.99 7.44 11.44
CA LYS A 194 8.82 8.90 11.24
C LYS A 194 7.98 9.26 10.04
N LEU A 195 7.81 8.34 9.10
CA LEU A 195 6.99 8.55 7.91
C LEU A 195 6.30 7.25 7.53
N LEU A 196 5.00 7.34 7.24
CA LEU A 196 4.23 6.28 6.60
C LEU A 196 3.67 6.81 5.28
N ASN A 197 3.99 6.14 4.18
CA ASN A 197 3.52 6.49 2.84
C ASN A 197 2.61 5.39 2.28
N PRO A 198 1.30 5.63 2.16
CA PRO A 198 0.41 4.68 1.51
C PRO A 198 0.52 4.82 -0.01
N GLN A 199 0.93 3.76 -0.68
CA GLN A 199 0.81 3.67 -2.12
C GLN A 199 -0.59 3.21 -2.48
N LEU A 200 -1.37 4.12 -3.02
CA LEU A 200 -2.72 3.91 -3.51
C LEU A 200 -2.74 3.97 -5.05
N HIS A 201 -3.86 3.62 -5.68
CA HIS A 201 -3.97 3.70 -7.14
C HIS A 201 -4.39 5.09 -7.67
N SER A 202 -4.52 6.09 -6.82
CA SER A 202 -5.04 7.43 -7.16
C SER A 202 -4.27 8.14 -8.29
N SER A 203 -2.99 7.84 -8.49
CA SER A 203 -2.19 8.38 -9.60
C SER A 203 -2.66 7.90 -10.97
N GLN A 204 -3.38 6.79 -11.03
CA GLN A 204 -3.80 6.12 -12.27
C GLN A 204 -5.31 6.11 -12.48
N ARG A 205 -6.09 6.84 -11.69
CA ARG A 205 -7.55 6.87 -11.75
C ARG A 205 -8.17 5.47 -11.86
N GLY A 206 -7.84 4.61 -10.91
CA GLY A 206 -8.50 3.32 -10.74
C GLY A 206 -9.95 3.48 -10.29
N ALA A 207 -10.69 2.40 -10.24
CA ALA A 207 -12.01 2.39 -9.63
C ALA A 207 -11.88 2.51 -8.11
N ASP A 208 -12.51 3.52 -7.52
CA ASP A 208 -12.56 3.70 -6.06
C ASP A 208 -13.59 2.76 -5.40
N THR A 209 -13.80 1.59 -5.99
CA THR A 209 -14.75 0.54 -5.56
C THR A 209 -14.12 -0.40 -4.52
N GLY A 210 -14.90 -1.32 -3.98
CA GLY A 210 -14.43 -2.27 -2.96
C GLY A 210 -14.02 -1.59 -1.66
N PHE A 211 -14.66 -0.47 -1.33
CA PHE A 211 -14.40 0.37 -0.15
C PHE A 211 -12.97 0.93 -0.10
N PHE A 212 -12.38 1.16 -1.26
CA PHE A 212 -11.02 1.70 -1.36
C PHE A 212 -10.87 3.05 -0.65
N THR A 213 -11.81 3.98 -0.85
CA THR A 213 -11.78 5.29 -0.17
C THR A 213 -11.95 5.18 1.34
N MET A 214 -12.69 4.18 1.83
CA MET A 214 -12.77 3.89 3.27
C MET A 214 -11.43 3.40 3.80
N ALA A 215 -10.75 2.51 3.09
CA ALA A 215 -9.42 2.05 3.48
C ALA A 215 -8.41 3.21 3.55
N ALA A 216 -8.43 4.13 2.57
CA ALA A 216 -7.60 5.33 2.57
C ALA A 216 -7.93 6.26 3.76
N TYR A 217 -9.22 6.47 4.05
CA TYR A 217 -9.67 7.25 5.21
C TYR A 217 -9.18 6.65 6.53
N ILE A 218 -9.37 5.35 6.71
CA ILE A 218 -8.97 4.65 7.93
C ILE A 218 -7.46 4.72 8.11
N PHE A 219 -6.68 4.49 7.05
CA PHE A 219 -5.24 4.61 7.11
C PHE A 219 -4.81 6.02 7.52
N ALA A 220 -5.38 7.07 6.94
CA ALA A 220 -5.07 8.45 7.28
C ALA A 220 -5.39 8.77 8.75
N LYS A 221 -6.50 8.24 9.28
CA LYS A 221 -6.88 8.41 10.69
C LYS A 221 -5.92 7.68 11.63
N LEU A 222 -5.59 6.42 11.33
CA LEU A 222 -4.73 5.59 12.17
C LEU A 222 -3.27 6.04 12.14
N SER A 223 -2.78 6.55 11.01
CA SER A 223 -1.43 7.12 10.92
C SER A 223 -1.28 8.43 11.69
N TRP A 224 -2.38 9.18 11.88
CA TRP A 224 -2.42 10.36 12.75
C TRP A 224 -2.58 9.99 14.23
N ASN A 225 -3.45 9.04 14.52
CA ASN A 225 -3.70 8.54 15.87
C ASN A 225 -3.93 7.02 15.86
N SER A 226 -2.90 6.26 16.16
CA SER A 226 -2.91 4.79 16.14
C SER A 226 -3.76 4.16 17.26
N SER A 227 -4.25 4.94 18.23
CA SER A 227 -5.12 4.47 19.31
C SER A 227 -6.61 4.41 18.95
N LEU A 228 -6.98 4.91 17.77
CA LEU A 228 -8.39 4.87 17.32
C LEU A 228 -8.84 3.44 17.05
N GLU A 229 -10.11 3.18 17.38
CA GLU A 229 -10.73 1.88 17.14
C GLU A 229 -11.26 1.80 15.70
N ILE A 230 -10.81 0.78 14.96
CA ILE A 230 -11.13 0.63 13.54
C ILE A 230 -12.64 0.46 13.29
N THR A 231 -13.36 -0.19 14.21
CA THR A 231 -14.82 -0.38 14.11
C THR A 231 -15.55 0.96 14.13
N ASP A 232 -15.10 1.89 14.98
CA ASP A 232 -15.67 3.22 15.08
C ASP A 232 -15.41 4.02 13.79
N LEU A 233 -14.20 3.93 13.24
CA LEU A 233 -13.85 4.58 11.98
C LEU A 233 -14.69 4.05 10.80
N ILE A 234 -14.91 2.73 10.75
CA ILE A 234 -15.80 2.12 9.73
C ILE A 234 -17.22 2.64 9.86
N ASN A 235 -17.77 2.64 11.08
CA ASN A 235 -19.13 3.12 11.35
C ASN A 235 -19.28 4.60 11.00
N ASP A 236 -18.32 5.44 11.38
CA ASP A 236 -18.31 6.86 11.03
C ASP A 236 -18.31 7.06 9.53
N TYR A 237 -17.42 6.37 8.82
CA TYR A 237 -17.34 6.44 7.36
C TYR A 237 -18.66 6.03 6.72
N MET A 238 -19.24 4.88 7.10
CA MET A 238 -20.50 4.37 6.53
C MET A 238 -21.64 5.36 6.75
N ASN A 239 -21.78 5.90 7.97
CA ASN A 239 -22.83 6.85 8.29
C ASN A 239 -22.70 8.18 7.52
N VAL A 240 -21.48 8.71 7.39
CA VAL A 240 -21.24 9.96 6.69
C VAL A 240 -21.41 9.79 5.17
N MET A 241 -20.84 8.73 4.62
CA MET A 241 -20.80 8.54 3.16
C MET A 241 -22.11 8.03 2.58
N PHE A 242 -22.82 7.16 3.28
CA PHE A 242 -24.00 6.48 2.75
C PHE A 242 -25.32 6.84 3.46
N LYS A 243 -25.25 7.58 4.57
CA LYS A 243 -26.44 8.02 5.34
C LYS A 243 -27.38 6.84 5.64
N GLU A 244 -28.64 6.90 5.19
CA GLU A 244 -29.63 5.83 5.42
C GLU A 244 -29.30 4.52 4.70
N ALA A 245 -28.45 4.54 3.69
CA ALA A 245 -27.94 3.33 3.05
C ALA A 245 -26.73 2.72 3.82
N ALA A 246 -26.29 3.32 4.93
CA ALA A 246 -25.15 2.83 5.71
C ALA A 246 -25.27 1.36 6.13
N GLU A 247 -26.46 0.95 6.59
CA GLU A 247 -26.70 -0.43 7.00
C GLU A 247 -26.51 -1.46 5.88
N PRO A 248 -27.20 -1.37 4.72
CA PRO A 248 -26.94 -2.31 3.62
C PRO A 248 -25.52 -2.20 3.05
N MET A 249 -24.92 -1.02 3.00
CA MET A 249 -23.53 -0.86 2.55
C MET A 249 -22.53 -1.52 3.53
N ASN A 250 -22.76 -1.43 4.83
CA ASN A 250 -21.96 -2.14 5.82
C ASN A 250 -22.13 -3.68 5.71
N LYS A 251 -23.34 -4.17 5.39
CA LYS A 251 -23.55 -5.60 5.11
C LYS A 251 -22.73 -6.05 3.89
N ILE A 252 -22.68 -5.24 2.81
CA ILE A 252 -21.84 -5.52 1.63
C ILE A 252 -20.38 -5.61 2.02
N PHE A 253 -19.88 -4.67 2.81
CA PHE A 253 -18.53 -4.67 3.32
C PHE A 253 -18.21 -5.92 4.14
N VAL A 254 -19.07 -6.28 5.09
CA VAL A 254 -18.91 -7.47 5.94
C VAL A 254 -18.93 -8.76 5.08
N GLU A 255 -19.85 -8.87 4.11
CA GLU A 255 -19.90 -10.01 3.18
C GLU A 255 -18.62 -10.13 2.37
N GLY A 256 -18.05 -9.00 1.91
CA GLY A 256 -16.74 -8.98 1.23
C GLY A 256 -15.65 -9.58 2.11
N ARG A 257 -15.52 -9.10 3.33
CA ARG A 257 -14.53 -9.60 4.30
C ARG A 257 -14.72 -11.09 4.63
N LEU A 258 -15.95 -11.51 4.88
CA LEU A 258 -16.26 -12.91 5.15
C LEU A 258 -15.94 -13.81 3.96
N TRP A 259 -16.24 -13.36 2.73
CA TRP A 259 -15.89 -14.11 1.53
C TRP A 259 -14.38 -14.30 1.40
N HIS A 260 -13.62 -13.24 1.58
CA HIS A 260 -12.15 -13.29 1.51
C HIS A 260 -11.54 -14.15 2.61
N ALA A 261 -12.03 -14.03 3.85
CA ALA A 261 -11.57 -14.86 4.96
C ALA A 261 -11.83 -16.36 4.70
N ARG A 262 -13.03 -16.69 4.21
CA ARG A 262 -13.39 -18.07 3.84
C ARG A 262 -12.52 -18.59 2.70
N SER A 263 -12.37 -17.83 1.64
CA SER A 263 -11.59 -18.23 0.47
C SER A 263 -10.12 -18.45 0.81
N ARG A 264 -9.57 -17.65 1.73
CA ARG A 264 -8.23 -17.86 2.25
C ARG A 264 -8.12 -19.17 3.04
N TYR A 265 -9.07 -19.45 3.90
CA TYR A 265 -9.10 -20.68 4.68
C TYR A 265 -9.24 -21.93 3.79
N GLU A 266 -10.12 -21.88 2.80
CA GLU A 266 -10.37 -23.01 1.88
C GLU A 266 -9.27 -23.16 0.81
N GLY A 267 -8.69 -22.07 0.32
CA GLY A 267 -7.78 -22.03 -0.84
C GLY A 267 -6.33 -21.71 -0.51
N ASN A 268 -5.98 -21.48 0.75
CA ASN A 268 -4.64 -21.07 1.18
C ASN A 268 -4.09 -19.82 0.44
N TRP A 269 -4.94 -18.84 0.20
CA TRP A 269 -4.60 -17.60 -0.48
C TRP A 269 -3.87 -16.63 0.45
N THR A 270 -2.81 -15.99 -0.06
CA THR A 270 -2.13 -14.86 0.60
C THR A 270 -2.54 -13.56 -0.09
N TRP A 271 -2.83 -12.52 0.68
CA TRP A 271 -3.27 -11.22 0.17
C TRP A 271 -2.12 -10.23 0.17
N SER A 272 -1.33 -10.25 -0.89
CA SER A 272 -0.33 -9.22 -1.16
C SER A 272 -0.79 -8.30 -2.29
N ALA A 273 -0.25 -7.10 -2.33
CA ALA A 273 -0.60 -6.11 -3.36
C ALA A 273 -0.31 -6.57 -4.81
N TRP A 274 0.56 -7.54 -4.99
CA TRP A 274 1.01 -8.05 -6.30
C TRP A 274 0.43 -9.41 -6.68
N GLN A 275 -0.40 -9.98 -5.83
CA GLN A 275 -1.02 -11.26 -6.14
C GLN A 275 -1.98 -11.13 -7.32
N LYS A 276 -2.00 -12.14 -8.20
CA LYS A 276 -3.05 -12.23 -9.22
C LYS A 276 -4.39 -12.34 -8.54
N THR A 277 -5.24 -11.36 -8.81
CA THR A 277 -6.52 -11.28 -8.12
C THR A 277 -7.48 -12.32 -8.62
N PRO A 278 -8.24 -12.86 -7.70
CA PRO A 278 -9.30 -13.80 -8.01
C PRO A 278 -10.47 -13.20 -8.79
N THR A 279 -10.64 -11.87 -8.81
CA THR A 279 -11.77 -11.19 -9.46
C THR A 279 -11.91 -11.53 -10.93
N MET A 280 -10.78 -11.71 -11.61
CA MET A 280 -10.74 -12.08 -13.03
C MET A 280 -10.46 -13.57 -13.25
N SER A 281 -10.21 -14.36 -12.20
CA SER A 281 -9.92 -15.78 -12.32
C SER A 281 -11.16 -16.62 -11.99
N GLY A 282 -11.62 -17.45 -12.95
CA GLY A 282 -12.75 -18.33 -12.73
C GLY A 282 -12.56 -19.24 -11.50
N GLY A 283 -13.64 -19.41 -10.73
CA GLY A 283 -13.69 -20.34 -9.60
C GLY A 283 -13.50 -19.72 -8.21
N TYR A 284 -12.94 -18.52 -8.08
CA TYR A 284 -12.83 -17.86 -6.78
C TYR A 284 -14.17 -17.41 -6.22
N PHE A 285 -14.98 -16.74 -7.04
CA PHE A 285 -16.32 -16.33 -6.64
C PHE A 285 -17.37 -17.39 -6.98
N LYS A 286 -18.46 -17.39 -6.24
CA LYS A 286 -19.67 -18.14 -6.56
C LYS A 286 -20.78 -17.17 -6.95
N PHE A 287 -21.57 -17.53 -7.97
CA PHE A 287 -22.64 -16.64 -8.44
C PHE A 287 -23.63 -16.26 -7.32
N GLY A 288 -23.95 -17.20 -6.41
CA GLY A 288 -24.81 -16.90 -5.25
C GLY A 288 -24.29 -15.79 -4.33
N TYR A 289 -22.98 -15.69 -4.16
CA TYR A 289 -22.37 -14.60 -3.42
C TYR A 289 -22.59 -13.25 -4.13
N VAL A 290 -22.29 -13.19 -5.42
CA VAL A 290 -22.44 -11.97 -6.21
C VAL A 290 -23.90 -11.53 -6.27
N ASN A 291 -24.81 -12.48 -6.44
CA ASN A 291 -26.27 -12.20 -6.46
C ASN A 291 -26.75 -11.65 -5.10
N LYS A 292 -26.19 -12.16 -3.97
CA LYS A 292 -26.47 -11.60 -2.65
C LYS A 292 -26.03 -10.14 -2.54
N LEU A 293 -24.85 -9.81 -3.08
CA LEU A 293 -24.36 -8.42 -3.08
C LEU A 293 -25.31 -7.51 -3.87
N PHE A 294 -25.78 -7.93 -5.07
CA PHE A 294 -26.74 -7.13 -5.82
C PHE A 294 -28.04 -6.88 -5.06
N GLY A 295 -28.57 -7.88 -4.34
CA GLY A 295 -29.72 -7.67 -3.47
C GLY A 295 -29.50 -6.61 -2.39
N LEU A 296 -28.32 -6.60 -1.77
CA LEU A 296 -27.93 -5.58 -0.79
C LEU A 296 -27.76 -4.18 -1.44
N PHE A 297 -27.27 -4.11 -2.68
CA PHE A 297 -27.23 -2.85 -3.42
C PHE A 297 -28.65 -2.34 -3.76
N ASP A 298 -29.59 -3.23 -4.11
CA ASP A 298 -30.98 -2.84 -4.33
C ASP A 298 -31.61 -2.28 -3.04
N GLU A 299 -31.32 -2.88 -1.86
CA GLU A 299 -31.70 -2.31 -0.57
C GLU A 299 -31.08 -0.92 -0.34
N ALA A 300 -29.79 -0.73 -0.67
CA ALA A 300 -29.11 0.55 -0.52
C ALA A 300 -29.72 1.64 -1.39
N TYR A 301 -30.04 1.33 -2.65
CA TYR A 301 -30.76 2.28 -3.53
C TYR A 301 -32.14 2.62 -2.99
N ALA A 302 -32.90 1.64 -2.50
CA ALA A 302 -34.23 1.89 -1.94
C ALA A 302 -34.16 2.85 -0.72
N LYS A 303 -33.14 2.74 0.12
CA LYS A 303 -32.96 3.63 1.28
C LYS A 303 -32.74 5.10 0.93
N ILE A 304 -32.14 5.39 -0.23
CA ILE A 304 -31.87 6.77 -0.66
C ILE A 304 -33.01 7.40 -1.48
N GLU A 305 -34.05 6.63 -1.86
CA GLU A 305 -35.22 7.11 -2.64
C GLU A 305 -35.88 8.36 -2.03
N LYS A 306 -35.88 8.46 -0.70
CA LYS A 306 -36.45 9.61 0.02
C LYS A 306 -35.74 10.93 -0.29
N TYR A 307 -34.50 10.89 -0.84
CA TYR A 307 -33.74 12.07 -1.22
C TYR A 307 -34.07 12.57 -2.65
N LYS A 308 -34.97 11.92 -3.40
CA LYS A 308 -35.37 12.38 -4.76
C LYS A 308 -35.88 13.82 -4.79
N GLY A 309 -36.45 14.31 -3.67
CA GLY A 309 -36.84 15.71 -3.50
C GLY A 309 -35.65 16.68 -3.33
N SER A 310 -34.42 16.17 -3.17
CA SER A 310 -33.17 16.94 -3.08
C SER A 310 -32.17 16.40 -4.11
N PRO A 311 -32.30 16.81 -5.39
CA PRO A 311 -31.60 16.17 -6.52
C PRO A 311 -30.09 16.06 -6.37
N GLU A 312 -29.42 17.07 -5.81
CA GLU A 312 -27.98 17.04 -5.63
C GLU A 312 -27.56 15.99 -4.59
N VAL A 313 -28.26 15.92 -3.45
CA VAL A 313 -27.99 14.92 -2.41
C VAL A 313 -28.25 13.51 -2.93
N TYR A 314 -29.35 13.32 -3.65
CA TYR A 314 -29.70 12.04 -4.27
C TYR A 314 -28.62 11.59 -5.26
N LYS A 315 -28.20 12.50 -6.15
CA LYS A 315 -27.18 12.24 -7.17
C LYS A 315 -25.85 11.84 -6.53
N GLU A 316 -25.44 12.57 -5.49
CA GLU A 316 -24.20 12.30 -4.78
C GLU A 316 -24.22 10.92 -4.10
N LEU A 317 -25.26 10.63 -3.30
CA LEU A 317 -25.40 9.34 -2.62
C LEU A 317 -25.49 8.18 -3.63
N LYS A 318 -26.25 8.37 -4.70
CA LYS A 318 -26.36 7.39 -5.76
C LYS A 318 -25.02 7.11 -6.41
N ASN A 319 -24.24 8.14 -6.71
CA ASN A 319 -22.90 7.96 -7.30
C ASN A 319 -21.96 7.20 -6.37
N ARG A 320 -21.97 7.47 -5.07
CA ARG A 320 -21.18 6.72 -4.08
C ARG A 320 -21.55 5.24 -4.05
N ILE A 321 -22.84 4.92 -4.11
CA ILE A 321 -23.33 3.53 -4.19
C ILE A 321 -22.97 2.91 -5.56
N ASP A 322 -23.10 3.66 -6.65
CA ASP A 322 -22.75 3.20 -8.01
C ASP A 322 -21.25 2.84 -8.13
N ILE A 323 -20.37 3.60 -7.49
CA ILE A 323 -18.93 3.29 -7.45
C ILE A 323 -18.69 1.93 -6.76
N GLU A 324 -19.29 1.69 -5.60
CA GLU A 324 -19.14 0.41 -4.90
C GLU A 324 -19.81 -0.75 -5.65
N TRP A 325 -20.87 -0.48 -6.41
CA TRP A 325 -21.56 -1.46 -7.25
C TRP A 325 -20.67 -1.99 -8.40
N LEU A 326 -19.64 -1.25 -8.80
CA LEU A 326 -18.68 -1.70 -9.82
C LEU A 326 -17.96 -3.01 -9.43
N TYR A 327 -17.73 -3.25 -8.15
CA TYR A 327 -17.07 -4.45 -7.66
C TYR A 327 -17.81 -5.75 -8.05
N PRO A 328 -19.07 -5.99 -7.65
CA PRO A 328 -19.79 -7.19 -8.07
C PRO A 328 -20.11 -7.19 -9.58
N ALA A 329 -20.28 -6.02 -10.21
CA ALA A 329 -20.50 -5.94 -11.64
C ALA A 329 -19.29 -6.44 -12.43
N MET A 330 -18.07 -6.07 -12.05
CA MET A 330 -16.85 -6.57 -12.67
C MET A 330 -16.73 -8.08 -12.53
N ILE A 331 -17.12 -8.65 -11.39
CA ILE A 331 -17.11 -10.11 -11.18
C ILE A 331 -18.06 -10.81 -12.15
N VAL A 332 -19.29 -10.26 -12.36
CA VAL A 332 -20.24 -10.82 -13.33
C VAL A 332 -19.71 -10.73 -14.76
N ILE A 333 -19.21 -9.56 -15.13
CA ILE A 333 -18.65 -9.33 -16.48
C ILE A 333 -17.52 -10.32 -16.77
N SER A 334 -16.65 -10.58 -15.80
CA SER A 334 -15.48 -11.44 -15.98
C SER A 334 -15.78 -12.93 -15.89
N ASN A 335 -16.79 -13.37 -15.10
CA ASN A 335 -16.92 -14.78 -14.74
C ASN A 335 -18.33 -15.37 -14.92
N PHE A 336 -19.40 -14.56 -14.98
CA PHE A 336 -20.77 -15.05 -14.84
C PHE A 336 -21.73 -14.59 -15.96
N GLN A 337 -21.19 -14.29 -17.15
CA GLN A 337 -21.99 -13.88 -18.29
C GLN A 337 -23.12 -14.86 -18.63
N LYS A 338 -22.89 -16.17 -18.42
CA LYS A 338 -23.84 -17.24 -18.78
C LYS A 338 -24.85 -17.54 -17.67
N GLU A 339 -24.62 -17.04 -16.46
CA GLU A 339 -25.48 -17.26 -15.30
C GLU A 339 -26.58 -16.20 -15.15
N VAL A 340 -26.51 -15.14 -15.94
CA VAL A 340 -27.53 -14.08 -16.00
C VAL A 340 -28.23 -14.11 -17.37
N SER A 341 -29.47 -13.59 -17.43
CA SER A 341 -30.14 -13.43 -18.73
C SER A 341 -29.41 -12.40 -19.60
N VAL A 342 -29.59 -12.52 -20.92
CA VAL A 342 -28.99 -11.60 -21.91
C VAL A 342 -29.37 -10.14 -21.61
N ASP A 343 -30.62 -9.88 -21.29
CA ASP A 343 -31.10 -8.53 -20.97
C ASP A 343 -30.42 -8.00 -19.69
N LYS A 344 -30.36 -8.82 -18.65
CA LYS A 344 -29.73 -8.45 -17.39
C LYS A 344 -28.20 -8.20 -17.56
N TYR A 345 -27.52 -9.02 -18.35
CA TYR A 345 -26.13 -8.81 -18.68
C TYR A 345 -25.92 -7.49 -19.42
N SER A 346 -26.76 -7.20 -20.41
CA SER A 346 -26.73 -5.93 -21.16
C SER A 346 -26.95 -4.71 -20.24
N GLU A 347 -27.91 -4.79 -19.31
CA GLU A 347 -28.13 -3.75 -18.29
C GLU A 347 -26.90 -3.52 -17.41
N ILE A 348 -26.25 -4.62 -16.93
CA ILE A 348 -25.04 -4.54 -16.11
C ILE A 348 -23.90 -3.88 -16.90
N CYS A 349 -23.67 -4.29 -18.14
CA CYS A 349 -22.62 -3.72 -18.99
C CYS A 349 -22.87 -2.22 -19.26
N ALA A 350 -24.11 -1.85 -19.61
CA ALA A 350 -24.46 -0.46 -19.87
C ALA A 350 -24.27 0.44 -18.63
N LYS A 351 -24.73 -0.03 -17.47
CA LYS A 351 -24.54 0.69 -16.20
C LYS A 351 -23.05 0.76 -15.83
N PHE A 352 -22.29 -0.33 -15.96
CA PHE A 352 -20.85 -0.36 -15.69
C PHE A 352 -20.11 0.69 -16.53
N LYS A 353 -20.33 0.70 -17.87
CA LYS A 353 -19.77 1.70 -18.78
C LYS A 353 -20.06 3.12 -18.31
N LYS A 354 -21.34 3.38 -18.03
CA LYS A 354 -21.79 4.72 -17.62
C LYS A 354 -21.10 5.17 -16.33
N VAL A 355 -21.06 4.32 -15.30
CA VAL A 355 -20.43 4.66 -14.02
C VAL A 355 -18.94 4.91 -14.19
N CYS A 356 -18.25 4.08 -14.98
CA CYS A 356 -16.81 4.28 -15.27
C CYS A 356 -16.56 5.61 -15.99
N GLN A 357 -17.41 5.97 -16.97
CA GLN A 357 -17.29 7.24 -17.71
C GLN A 357 -17.58 8.45 -16.82
N ASP A 358 -18.68 8.41 -16.07
CA ASP A 358 -19.12 9.51 -15.18
C ASP A 358 -18.05 9.82 -14.10
N ASN A 359 -17.27 8.82 -13.69
CA ASN A 359 -16.23 8.94 -12.65
C ASN A 359 -14.80 9.01 -13.21
N ASN A 360 -14.62 9.13 -14.54
CA ASN A 360 -13.34 9.21 -15.21
C ASN A 360 -12.36 8.07 -14.83
N ILE A 361 -12.88 6.84 -14.69
CA ILE A 361 -12.06 5.66 -14.43
C ILE A 361 -11.31 5.31 -15.71
N THR A 362 -9.97 5.24 -15.65
CA THR A 362 -9.12 5.05 -16.82
C THR A 362 -8.34 3.74 -16.79
N HIS A 363 -8.23 3.09 -15.63
CA HIS A 363 -7.42 1.89 -15.44
C HIS A 363 -8.20 0.77 -14.75
N VAL A 364 -7.94 -0.47 -15.19
CA VAL A 364 -8.40 -1.72 -14.54
C VAL A 364 -7.31 -2.31 -13.65
N SER A 365 -6.05 -1.92 -13.86
CA SER A 365 -4.86 -2.35 -13.09
C SER A 365 -3.75 -1.32 -13.30
N GLU A 366 -2.63 -1.46 -12.60
CA GLU A 366 -1.48 -0.55 -12.69
C GLU A 366 -1.03 -0.29 -14.15
N ARG A 367 -1.07 -1.31 -15.00
CA ARG A 367 -0.63 -1.22 -16.41
C ARG A 367 -1.76 -1.42 -17.41
N GLY A 368 -2.99 -1.63 -16.93
CA GLY A 368 -4.14 -1.96 -17.76
C GLY A 368 -5.09 -0.78 -17.94
N LEU A 369 -5.22 -0.28 -19.17
CA LEU A 369 -6.22 0.73 -19.50
C LEU A 369 -7.61 0.11 -19.62
N ILE A 370 -8.65 0.82 -19.14
CA ILE A 370 -10.06 0.35 -19.17
C ILE A 370 -10.68 0.36 -20.58
N ASN A 371 -10.13 1.13 -21.52
CA ASN A 371 -10.75 1.34 -22.84
C ASN A 371 -11.04 0.04 -23.60
N GLY A 372 -10.11 -0.92 -23.57
CA GLY A 372 -10.30 -2.22 -24.20
C GLY A 372 -11.48 -3.00 -23.61
N LEU A 373 -11.64 -2.97 -22.30
CA LEU A 373 -12.79 -3.57 -21.61
C LEU A 373 -14.09 -2.87 -22.01
N LEU A 374 -14.14 -1.54 -21.93
CA LEU A 374 -15.37 -0.79 -22.26
C LEU A 374 -15.81 -0.94 -23.72
N GLN A 375 -14.89 -1.19 -24.65
CA GLN A 375 -15.22 -1.47 -26.06
C GLN A 375 -15.80 -2.87 -26.26
N SER A 376 -15.37 -3.85 -25.45
CA SER A 376 -15.83 -5.23 -25.54
C SER A 376 -17.21 -5.47 -24.91
N LEU A 377 -17.66 -4.58 -24.05
CA LEU A 377 -19.00 -4.60 -23.44
C LEU A 377 -20.04 -3.93 -24.35
#